data_386d46a3f6980e5beb1e19d72af766c1
#
_entry.id   386d46a3f6980e5beb1e19d72af766c1
#
_cell.length_a   1.000
_cell.length_b   1.000
_cell.length_c   1.000
_cell.angle_alpha   90.00
_cell.angle_beta   90.00
_cell.angle_gamma   90.00
#
_symmetry.space_group_name_H-M   'P 1'
#
loop_
_entity.id
_entity.type
_entity.pdbx_description
1 polymer ?
#
loop_
_entity_poly.entity_id
_entity_poly.type
_entity_poly.pdbx_seq_one_letter_code
_entity_poly.pdbx_strand_id
1 'polypeptide(L)'
;MLFGPQMSVPIPSEAAQLAFLRNVQRLLEEGQFTATYKFALLVALVDIAIERGRDDGEMLPVSLGAIAEKFVEAFWRHTRPYRGGVLFQNKGKNIALLGILEQAQVHAATLADLRRKPKWDPLLKQVARQIELMPLLKLQTLRGDRKLLFLYQEAVKDGAIELLPGVAFCLRRFSGFLRTLAQHGWLNEIRRNSKNAYLVGSGESLEEFLFGDDRVPLGVVREILWPMQDGRCFYCGERMNAGLHVDHFVPFVLHPANLGHNLVLAHAACNSDKSDLLADLPHLEGWALRNETKGAELAAAMGSRGIVSDLDSTIGIARWAYGRARESEAALWMRRGETRPFPRGATLSI
;
A
#
# COMPACT_ATOMS: atom_id res chain seq x y z
N MET A 1 -9.93 -21.86 -33.99
CA MET A 1 -10.67 -20.66 -33.62
C MET A 1 -9.64 -19.55 -33.48
N LEU A 2 -9.65 -18.57 -34.36
CA LEU A 2 -8.75 -17.42 -34.32
C LEU A 2 -9.28 -16.47 -33.26
N PHE A 3 -8.59 -16.32 -32.14
CA PHE A 3 -8.82 -15.25 -31.21
C PHE A 3 -8.46 -13.94 -31.93
N GLY A 4 -9.48 -13.14 -32.26
CA GLY A 4 -9.27 -11.77 -32.73
C GLY A 4 -8.51 -10.96 -31.68
N PRO A 5 -7.83 -9.86 -32.08
CA PRO A 5 -7.13 -9.01 -31.13
C PRO A 5 -8.15 -8.52 -30.09
N GLN A 6 -7.92 -8.87 -28.83
CA GLN A 6 -8.68 -8.35 -27.69
C GLN A 6 -8.47 -6.83 -27.71
N MET A 7 -9.50 -6.07 -28.08
CA MET A 7 -9.43 -4.60 -28.04
C MET A 7 -9.25 -4.18 -26.58
N SER A 8 -8.11 -3.61 -26.25
CA SER A 8 -7.86 -3.07 -24.91
C SER A 8 -8.89 -1.98 -24.59
N VAL A 9 -9.45 -2.02 -23.39
CA VAL A 9 -10.36 -0.97 -22.92
C VAL A 9 -9.56 0.34 -22.82
N PRO A 10 -10.01 1.42 -23.49
CA PRO A 10 -9.27 2.68 -23.47
C PRO A 10 -9.23 3.29 -22.06
N ILE A 11 -8.20 4.05 -21.78
CA ILE A 11 -8.11 4.83 -20.53
C ILE A 11 -9.33 5.75 -20.38
N PRO A 12 -9.81 6.00 -19.15
CA PRO A 12 -10.94 6.87 -18.91
C PRO A 12 -10.69 8.28 -19.44
N SER A 13 -11.67 8.84 -20.15
CA SER A 13 -11.62 10.24 -20.58
C SER A 13 -11.55 11.20 -19.38
N GLU A 14 -11.11 12.43 -19.59
CA GLU A 14 -11.09 13.46 -18.54
C GLU A 14 -12.46 13.63 -17.87
N ALA A 15 -13.53 13.62 -18.66
CA ALA A 15 -14.89 13.69 -18.13
C ALA A 15 -15.23 12.50 -17.22
N ALA A 16 -14.81 11.29 -17.57
CA ALA A 16 -14.98 10.10 -16.75
C ALA A 16 -14.14 10.17 -15.46
N GLN A 17 -12.91 10.68 -15.54
CA GLN A 17 -12.06 10.90 -14.37
C GLN A 17 -12.65 11.94 -13.41
N LEU A 18 -13.20 13.04 -13.92
CA LEU A 18 -13.90 14.04 -13.12
C LEU A 18 -15.21 13.47 -12.51
N ALA A 19 -15.93 12.63 -13.23
CA ALA A 19 -17.10 11.95 -12.70
C ALA A 19 -16.73 10.99 -11.57
N PHE A 20 -15.61 10.26 -11.69
CA PHE A 20 -15.08 9.42 -10.63
C PHE A 20 -14.77 10.26 -9.36
N LEU A 21 -14.07 11.38 -9.48
CA LEU A 21 -13.75 12.26 -8.35
C LEU A 21 -15.02 12.83 -7.69
N ARG A 22 -16.01 13.23 -8.47
CA ARG A 22 -17.32 13.66 -7.93
C ARG A 22 -18.03 12.54 -7.18
N ASN A 23 -17.97 11.31 -7.65
CA ASN A 23 -18.53 10.17 -6.94
C ASN A 23 -17.78 9.86 -5.64
N VAL A 24 -16.45 9.99 -5.61
CA VAL A 24 -15.66 9.89 -4.37
C VAL A 24 -16.06 10.99 -3.39
N GLN A 25 -16.19 12.22 -3.84
CA GLN A 25 -16.64 13.33 -2.99
C GLN A 25 -18.02 13.02 -2.39
N ARG A 26 -18.98 12.62 -3.21
CA ARG A 26 -20.31 12.21 -2.73
C ARG A 26 -20.25 11.05 -1.75
N LEU A 27 -19.41 10.05 -2.02
CA LEU A 27 -19.19 8.94 -1.10
C LEU A 27 -18.73 9.42 0.28
N LEU A 28 -17.78 10.34 0.34
CA LEU A 28 -17.24 10.87 1.60
C LEU A 28 -18.20 11.81 2.33
N GLU A 29 -19.00 12.61 1.62
CA GLU A 29 -19.93 13.59 2.20
C GLU A 29 -21.30 12.97 2.55
N GLU A 30 -21.87 12.18 1.64
CA GLU A 30 -23.20 11.57 1.76
C GLU A 30 -23.15 10.14 2.33
N GLY A 31 -21.98 9.51 2.36
CA GLY A 31 -21.83 8.13 2.81
C GLY A 31 -22.12 7.96 4.30
N GLN A 32 -22.58 6.77 4.67
CA GLN A 32 -22.80 6.41 6.08
C GLN A 32 -21.49 5.89 6.69
N PHE A 33 -20.55 6.78 6.96
CA PHE A 33 -19.29 6.44 7.63
C PHE A 33 -19.49 6.43 9.15
N THR A 34 -20.02 5.33 9.67
CA THR A 34 -20.23 5.11 11.12
C THR A 34 -19.09 4.32 11.76
N ALA A 35 -18.16 3.84 10.96
CA ALA A 35 -17.01 3.07 11.38
C ALA A 35 -15.84 3.25 10.39
N THR A 36 -14.64 3.13 10.90
CA THR A 36 -13.39 3.43 10.17
C THR A 36 -13.02 2.44 9.08
N TYR A 37 -13.55 1.20 9.13
CA TYR A 37 -13.24 0.16 8.16
C TYR A 37 -13.59 0.51 6.69
N LYS A 38 -14.49 1.48 6.47
CA LYS A 38 -14.79 1.95 5.11
C LYS A 38 -13.64 2.80 4.53
N PHE A 39 -13.00 3.61 5.39
CA PHE A 39 -11.80 4.35 5.00
C PHE A 39 -10.65 3.37 4.72
N ALA A 40 -10.50 2.35 5.59
CA ALA A 40 -9.51 1.30 5.39
C ALA A 40 -9.73 0.55 4.05
N LEU A 41 -10.98 0.25 3.68
CA LEU A 41 -11.29 -0.37 2.41
C LEU A 41 -10.91 0.53 1.23
N LEU A 42 -11.23 1.82 1.29
CA LEU A 42 -10.85 2.75 0.23
C LEU A 42 -9.33 2.82 0.06
N VAL A 43 -8.57 2.91 1.16
CA VAL A 43 -7.10 2.89 1.13
C VAL A 43 -6.59 1.57 0.55
N ALA A 44 -7.11 0.43 1.01
CA ALA A 44 -6.72 -0.89 0.50
C ALA A 44 -6.95 -1.03 -1.01
N LEU A 45 -8.07 -0.52 -1.54
CA LEU A 45 -8.35 -0.54 -2.97
C LEU A 45 -7.38 0.35 -3.76
N VAL A 46 -7.00 1.51 -3.20
CA VAL A 46 -5.96 2.38 -3.79
C VAL A 46 -4.62 1.64 -3.85
N ASP A 47 -4.22 1.00 -2.75
CA ASP A 47 -2.94 0.30 -2.66
C ASP A 47 -2.88 -0.87 -3.64
N ILE A 48 -3.92 -1.70 -3.66
CA ILE A 48 -4.00 -2.84 -4.58
C ILE A 48 -4.03 -2.37 -6.04
N ALA A 49 -4.72 -1.27 -6.34
CA ALA A 49 -4.70 -0.71 -7.68
C ALA A 49 -3.29 -0.25 -8.11
N ILE A 50 -2.50 0.35 -7.20
CA ILE A 50 -1.10 0.70 -7.46
C ILE A 50 -0.27 -0.55 -7.69
N GLU A 51 -0.40 -1.56 -6.85
CA GLU A 51 0.40 -2.77 -6.85
C GLU A 51 0.12 -3.68 -8.04
N ARG A 52 -1.15 -3.80 -8.44
CA ARG A 52 -1.61 -4.82 -9.41
C ARG A 52 -2.31 -4.26 -10.64
N GLY A 53 -2.74 -2.99 -10.59
CA GLY A 53 -3.40 -2.35 -11.71
C GLY A 53 -2.43 -1.92 -12.80
N ARG A 54 -3.00 -1.61 -13.97
CA ARG A 54 -2.30 -1.05 -15.13
C ARG A 54 -2.84 0.32 -15.44
N ASP A 55 -2.10 1.07 -16.27
CA ASP A 55 -2.56 2.39 -16.75
C ASP A 55 -3.36 2.22 -18.04
N ASP A 56 -4.42 1.42 -17.96
CA ASP A 56 -5.40 1.11 -19.00
C ASP A 56 -6.82 1.25 -18.42
N GLY A 57 -7.83 0.99 -19.23
CA GLY A 57 -9.24 1.05 -18.81
C GLY A 57 -9.80 -0.29 -18.33
N GLU A 58 -8.98 -1.33 -18.22
CA GLU A 58 -9.44 -2.68 -17.90
C GLU A 58 -10.00 -2.80 -16.48
N MET A 59 -10.86 -3.78 -16.29
CA MET A 59 -11.31 -4.20 -14.96
C MET A 59 -10.14 -4.83 -14.19
N LEU A 60 -10.13 -4.64 -12.87
CA LEU A 60 -9.14 -5.26 -12.02
C LEU A 60 -9.83 -6.22 -11.03
N PRO A 61 -9.57 -7.54 -11.12
CA PRO A 61 -10.00 -8.46 -10.08
C PRO A 61 -9.17 -8.26 -8.81
N VAL A 62 -9.86 -8.15 -7.68
CA VAL A 62 -9.25 -7.93 -6.36
C VAL A 62 -9.72 -9.03 -5.42
N SER A 63 -8.81 -9.92 -4.99
CA SER A 63 -9.14 -10.98 -4.06
C SER A 63 -9.45 -10.45 -2.68
N LEU A 64 -10.40 -11.09 -1.98
CA LEU A 64 -10.69 -10.78 -0.58
C LEU A 64 -9.48 -11.04 0.32
N GLY A 65 -8.61 -11.98 -0.04
CA GLY A 65 -7.35 -12.23 0.65
C GLY A 65 -6.40 -11.05 0.61
N ALA A 66 -6.23 -10.41 -0.57
CA ALA A 66 -5.42 -9.20 -0.71
C ALA A 66 -5.98 -8.03 0.11
N ILE A 67 -7.29 -7.84 0.10
CA ILE A 67 -7.94 -6.82 0.94
C ILE A 67 -7.74 -7.16 2.43
N ALA A 68 -7.89 -8.43 2.83
CA ALA A 68 -7.71 -8.86 4.21
C ALA A 68 -6.28 -8.60 4.71
N GLU A 69 -5.27 -8.84 3.89
CA GLU A 69 -3.89 -8.53 4.23
C GLU A 69 -3.68 -7.04 4.51
N LYS A 70 -4.18 -6.16 3.63
CA LYS A 70 -4.15 -4.70 3.85
C LYS A 70 -4.89 -4.27 5.12
N PHE A 71 -6.00 -4.94 5.45
CA PHE A 71 -6.73 -4.68 6.69
C PHE A 71 -5.94 -5.12 7.93
N VAL A 72 -5.32 -6.30 7.90
CA VAL A 72 -4.46 -6.75 8.99
C VAL A 72 -3.31 -5.77 9.20
N GLU A 73 -2.65 -5.32 8.13
CA GLU A 73 -1.58 -4.32 8.20
C GLU A 73 -2.06 -3.00 8.81
N ALA A 74 -3.17 -2.46 8.31
CA ALA A 74 -3.70 -1.18 8.76
C ALA A 74 -4.17 -1.19 10.22
N PHE A 75 -4.78 -2.29 10.67
CA PHE A 75 -5.39 -2.36 12.01
C PHE A 75 -4.51 -3.05 13.07
N TRP A 76 -3.37 -3.64 12.71
CA TRP A 76 -2.51 -4.35 13.66
C TRP A 76 -2.09 -3.48 14.85
N ARG A 77 -1.75 -2.23 14.60
CA ARG A 77 -1.35 -1.28 15.65
C ARG A 77 -2.54 -0.80 16.47
N HIS A 78 -3.74 -0.77 15.91
CA HIS A 78 -4.92 -0.22 16.57
C HIS A 78 -5.46 -1.09 17.71
N THR A 79 -4.97 -2.32 17.84
CA THR A 79 -5.21 -3.19 18.98
C THR A 79 -4.34 -2.85 20.19
N ARG A 80 -3.26 -2.08 19.98
CA ARG A 80 -2.37 -1.64 21.07
C ARG A 80 -2.99 -0.45 21.79
N PRO A 81 -2.70 -0.28 23.10
CA PRO A 81 -3.15 0.90 23.83
C PRO A 81 -2.56 2.19 23.25
N TYR A 82 -3.41 3.15 23.00
CA TYR A 82 -3.05 4.54 22.76
C TYR A 82 -3.27 5.33 24.05
N ARG A 83 -2.22 5.91 24.65
CA ARG A 83 -2.28 6.63 25.92
C ARG A 83 -2.99 5.87 27.04
N GLY A 84 -2.75 4.57 27.13
CA GLY A 84 -3.32 3.71 28.17
C GLY A 84 -4.73 3.18 27.91
N GLY A 85 -5.33 3.45 26.75
CA GLY A 85 -6.64 2.89 26.36
C GLY A 85 -6.70 2.43 24.92
N VAL A 86 -7.66 1.59 24.60
CA VAL A 86 -7.91 1.14 23.22
C VAL A 86 -8.85 2.11 22.50
N LEU A 87 -8.47 2.57 21.32
CA LEU A 87 -9.28 3.45 20.50
C LEU A 87 -10.49 2.72 19.91
N PHE A 88 -11.67 3.31 20.06
CA PHE A 88 -12.89 2.81 19.44
C PHE A 88 -12.96 3.23 17.97
N GLN A 89 -13.14 2.24 17.11
CA GLN A 89 -13.21 2.40 15.63
C GLN A 89 -14.65 2.62 15.13
N ASN A 90 -15.65 2.56 16.01
CA ASN A 90 -17.04 2.91 15.71
C ASN A 90 -17.76 3.45 16.95
N LYS A 91 -18.98 3.98 16.76
CA LYS A 91 -19.78 4.58 17.85
C LYS A 91 -20.39 3.56 18.81
N GLY A 92 -20.56 2.31 18.36
CA GLY A 92 -21.16 1.21 19.14
C GLY A 92 -20.13 0.40 19.94
N LYS A 93 -20.20 -0.92 19.81
CA LYS A 93 -19.12 -1.83 20.21
C LYS A 93 -17.97 -1.66 19.24
N ASN A 94 -16.75 -1.94 19.70
CA ASN A 94 -15.61 -1.90 18.78
C ASN A 94 -15.81 -2.88 17.61
N ILE A 95 -15.14 -2.64 16.49
CA ILE A 95 -15.28 -3.50 15.29
C ILE A 95 -14.78 -4.91 15.60
N ALA A 96 -15.49 -5.92 15.09
CA ALA A 96 -15.14 -7.33 15.30
C ALA A 96 -13.70 -7.66 14.86
N LEU A 97 -13.20 -6.97 13.84
CA LEU A 97 -11.83 -7.10 13.36
C LEU A 97 -10.78 -6.90 14.46
N LEU A 98 -10.93 -5.91 15.34
CA LEU A 98 -9.96 -5.69 16.42
C LEU A 98 -9.90 -6.88 17.36
N GLY A 99 -11.04 -7.47 17.75
CA GLY A 99 -11.05 -8.67 18.59
C GLY A 99 -10.36 -9.87 17.93
N ILE A 100 -10.51 -10.02 16.61
CA ILE A 100 -9.80 -11.04 15.83
C ILE A 100 -8.28 -10.81 15.88
N LEU A 101 -7.84 -9.56 15.69
CA LEU A 101 -6.43 -9.21 15.73
C LEU A 101 -5.82 -9.26 17.12
N GLU A 102 -6.58 -8.89 18.18
CA GLU A 102 -6.16 -9.05 19.57
C GLU A 102 -5.88 -10.52 19.90
N GLN A 103 -6.76 -11.44 19.48
CA GLN A 103 -6.53 -12.88 19.62
C GLN A 103 -5.30 -13.35 18.85
N ALA A 104 -5.03 -12.79 17.67
CA ALA A 104 -3.84 -13.11 16.89
C ALA A 104 -2.55 -12.63 17.58
N GLN A 105 -2.58 -11.49 18.27
CA GLN A 105 -1.43 -10.93 18.99
C GLN A 105 -0.99 -11.78 20.20
N VAL A 106 -1.88 -12.56 20.78
CA VAL A 106 -1.51 -13.56 21.80
C VAL A 106 -0.46 -14.55 21.29
N HIS A 107 -0.43 -14.76 19.97
CA HIS A 107 0.45 -15.73 19.33
C HIS A 107 1.69 -15.12 18.69
N ALA A 108 1.74 -13.80 18.47
CA ALA A 108 2.86 -13.14 17.82
C ALA A 108 2.95 -11.67 18.22
N ALA A 109 4.12 -11.22 18.63
CA ALA A 109 4.34 -9.82 19.02
C ALA A 109 4.35 -8.86 17.80
N THR A 110 4.74 -9.38 16.63
CA THR A 110 4.83 -8.61 15.37
C THR A 110 4.10 -9.29 14.23
N LEU A 111 3.73 -8.52 13.20
CA LEU A 111 3.18 -9.08 11.96
C LEU A 111 4.19 -10.01 11.26
N ALA A 112 5.46 -9.65 11.28
CA ALA A 112 6.52 -10.48 10.72
C ALA A 112 6.57 -11.87 11.38
N ASP A 113 6.39 -11.93 12.72
CA ASP A 113 6.31 -13.19 13.44
C ASP A 113 5.06 -13.98 13.09
N LEU A 114 3.91 -13.30 12.96
CA LEU A 114 2.64 -13.95 12.68
C LEU A 114 2.60 -14.55 11.27
N ARG A 115 3.17 -13.84 10.28
CA ARG A 115 3.25 -14.31 8.89
C ARG A 115 4.00 -15.63 8.73
N ARG A 116 4.95 -15.93 9.64
CA ARG A 116 5.70 -17.19 9.66
C ARG A 116 4.96 -18.35 10.34
N LYS A 117 3.80 -18.10 10.91
CA LYS A 117 3.04 -19.10 11.68
C LYS A 117 1.90 -19.70 10.87
N PRO A 118 1.55 -20.98 11.09
CA PRO A 118 0.42 -21.62 10.43
C PRO A 118 -0.93 -20.93 10.67
N LYS A 119 -0.98 -19.98 11.61
CA LYS A 119 -2.18 -19.20 11.94
C LYS A 119 -2.43 -18.02 10.99
N TRP A 120 -1.49 -17.69 10.13
CA TRP A 120 -1.61 -16.56 9.19
C TRP A 120 -2.76 -16.75 8.20
N ASP A 121 -2.78 -17.84 7.44
CA ASP A 121 -3.84 -18.09 6.46
C ASP A 121 -5.25 -18.20 7.07
N PRO A 122 -5.45 -18.92 8.19
CA PRO A 122 -6.73 -18.89 8.92
C PRO A 122 -7.17 -17.49 9.33
N LEU A 123 -6.23 -16.64 9.80
CA LEU A 123 -6.52 -15.25 10.14
C LEU A 123 -7.02 -14.48 8.93
N LEU A 124 -6.31 -14.54 7.80
CA LEU A 124 -6.72 -13.85 6.57
C LEU A 124 -8.11 -14.29 6.11
N LYS A 125 -8.42 -15.57 6.16
CA LYS A 125 -9.76 -16.09 5.84
C LYS A 125 -10.84 -15.56 6.78
N GLN A 126 -10.54 -15.41 8.07
CA GLN A 126 -11.47 -14.86 9.05
C GLN A 126 -11.70 -13.36 8.81
N VAL A 127 -10.63 -12.61 8.54
CA VAL A 127 -10.71 -11.17 8.21
C VAL A 127 -11.45 -10.96 6.88
N ALA A 128 -11.18 -11.76 5.86
CA ALA A 128 -11.88 -11.70 4.57
C ALA A 128 -13.40 -11.85 4.72
N ARG A 129 -13.87 -12.79 5.55
CA ARG A 129 -15.30 -12.95 5.87
C ARG A 129 -15.90 -11.70 6.53
N GLN A 130 -15.16 -11.02 7.41
CA GLN A 130 -15.64 -9.79 8.03
C GLN A 130 -15.73 -8.65 7.02
N ILE A 131 -14.78 -8.57 6.08
CA ILE A 131 -14.77 -7.58 5.00
C ILE A 131 -15.95 -7.79 4.06
N GLU A 132 -16.24 -9.01 3.66
CA GLU A 132 -17.37 -9.38 2.81
C GLU A 132 -18.71 -8.97 3.45
N LEU A 133 -18.89 -9.24 4.75
CA LEU A 133 -20.14 -8.99 5.47
C LEU A 133 -20.47 -7.51 5.66
N MET A 134 -19.47 -6.66 5.81
CA MET A 134 -19.72 -5.26 6.20
C MET A 134 -19.09 -4.20 5.31
N PRO A 135 -17.75 -3.99 5.23
CA PRO A 135 -17.27 -2.83 4.48
C PRO A 135 -17.57 -2.92 2.99
N LEU A 136 -17.52 -4.09 2.36
CA LEU A 136 -17.81 -4.23 0.94
C LEU A 136 -19.24 -3.86 0.60
N LEU A 137 -20.22 -4.38 1.33
CA LEU A 137 -21.64 -4.09 1.08
C LEU A 137 -22.04 -2.65 1.41
N LYS A 138 -21.28 -1.98 2.27
CA LYS A 138 -21.63 -0.67 2.83
C LYS A 138 -20.75 0.48 2.35
N LEU A 139 -19.59 0.24 1.72
CA LEU A 139 -18.75 1.33 1.24
C LEU A 139 -19.54 2.24 0.28
N GLN A 140 -20.15 1.66 -0.73
CA GLN A 140 -20.88 2.35 -1.79
C GLN A 140 -22.35 2.67 -1.42
N THR A 141 -22.66 2.79 -0.11
CA THR A 141 -24.00 3.11 0.37
C THR A 141 -24.02 4.53 0.94
N LEU A 142 -24.86 5.38 0.36
CA LEU A 142 -25.14 6.75 0.80
C LEU A 142 -26.26 6.76 1.85
N ARG A 143 -26.51 7.93 2.46
CA ARG A 143 -27.63 8.13 3.40
C ARG A 143 -28.97 7.73 2.76
N GLY A 144 -29.84 7.09 3.56
CA GLY A 144 -31.11 6.55 3.08
C GLY A 144 -30.94 5.27 2.25
N ASP A 145 -29.86 4.51 2.50
CA ASP A 145 -29.53 3.22 1.86
C ASP A 145 -29.46 3.25 0.32
N ARG A 146 -29.27 4.44 -0.24
CA ARG A 146 -29.09 4.62 -1.70
C ARG A 146 -27.72 4.06 -2.11
N LYS A 147 -27.68 3.27 -3.18
CA LYS A 147 -26.44 2.73 -3.74
C LYS A 147 -25.82 3.70 -4.74
N LEU A 148 -24.51 3.87 -4.64
CA LEU A 148 -23.66 4.60 -5.57
C LEU A 148 -22.58 3.64 -6.08
N LEU A 149 -22.96 2.74 -7.00
CA LEU A 149 -22.07 1.70 -7.53
C LEU A 149 -21.17 2.31 -8.61
N PHE A 150 -19.93 2.63 -8.25
CA PHE A 150 -18.94 3.20 -9.19
C PHE A 150 -17.53 2.66 -8.99
N LEU A 151 -17.25 1.92 -7.91
CA LEU A 151 -15.95 1.32 -7.65
C LEU A 151 -15.93 -0.14 -8.11
N TYR A 152 -16.88 -0.94 -7.65
CA TYR A 152 -16.98 -2.37 -7.93
C TYR A 152 -18.44 -2.83 -7.90
N GLN A 153 -18.70 -3.99 -8.52
CA GLN A 153 -19.94 -4.71 -8.33
C GLN A 153 -19.93 -5.41 -6.97
N GLU A 154 -21.03 -5.35 -6.22
CA GLU A 154 -21.10 -5.91 -4.86
C GLU A 154 -21.07 -7.45 -4.81
N ALA A 155 -21.16 -8.11 -5.96
CA ALA A 155 -21.08 -9.56 -6.03
C ALA A 155 -19.63 -10.05 -5.86
N VAL A 156 -19.41 -10.86 -4.84
CA VAL A 156 -18.17 -11.61 -4.68
C VAL A 156 -18.27 -12.89 -5.51
N LYS A 157 -17.32 -13.09 -6.40
CA LYS A 157 -17.19 -14.30 -7.22
C LYS A 157 -15.81 -14.91 -6.97
N ASP A 158 -15.75 -16.20 -6.69
CA ASP A 158 -14.51 -16.94 -6.46
C ASP A 158 -13.56 -16.27 -5.43
N GLY A 159 -14.14 -15.65 -4.39
CA GLY A 159 -13.38 -14.95 -3.36
C GLY A 159 -12.76 -13.63 -3.81
N ALA A 160 -13.27 -13.02 -4.86
CA ALA A 160 -12.80 -11.74 -5.40
C ALA A 160 -13.98 -10.80 -5.73
N ILE A 161 -13.69 -9.50 -5.74
CA ILE A 161 -14.53 -8.46 -6.36
C ILE A 161 -13.85 -7.99 -7.65
N GLU A 162 -14.64 -7.38 -8.54
CA GLU A 162 -14.11 -6.76 -9.76
C GLU A 162 -14.25 -5.25 -9.68
N LEU A 163 -13.14 -4.50 -9.71
CA LEU A 163 -13.19 -3.06 -9.94
C LEU A 163 -13.72 -2.81 -11.35
N LEU A 164 -14.65 -1.87 -11.45
CA LEU A 164 -15.28 -1.52 -12.73
C LEU A 164 -14.25 -0.97 -13.74
N PRO A 165 -14.55 -1.00 -15.05
CA PRO A 165 -13.65 -0.46 -16.07
C PRO A 165 -13.23 0.97 -15.75
N GLY A 166 -11.92 1.25 -15.85
CA GLY A 166 -11.31 2.55 -15.58
C GLY A 166 -11.16 2.92 -14.11
N VAL A 167 -11.71 2.15 -13.17
CA VAL A 167 -11.61 2.45 -11.74
C VAL A 167 -10.18 2.27 -11.23
N ALA A 168 -9.50 1.18 -11.62
CA ALA A 168 -8.11 0.95 -11.22
C ALA A 168 -7.21 2.10 -11.71
N PHE A 169 -7.40 2.56 -12.95
CA PHE A 169 -6.70 3.74 -13.48
C PHE A 169 -6.95 4.99 -12.60
N CYS A 170 -8.20 5.30 -12.27
CA CYS A 170 -8.54 6.47 -11.46
C CYS A 170 -7.97 6.37 -10.03
N LEU A 171 -8.02 5.18 -9.39
CA LEU A 171 -7.43 4.95 -8.07
C LEU A 171 -5.92 5.18 -8.09
N ARG A 172 -5.21 4.72 -9.12
CA ARG A 172 -3.77 4.94 -9.33
C ARG A 172 -3.47 6.43 -9.57
N ARG A 173 -4.22 7.04 -10.48
CA ARG A 173 -4.02 8.44 -10.91
C ARG A 173 -4.19 9.42 -9.76
N PHE A 174 -5.18 9.22 -8.94
CA PHE A 174 -5.54 10.09 -7.82
C PHE A 174 -5.15 9.54 -6.45
N SER A 175 -4.25 8.56 -6.40
CA SER A 175 -3.91 7.78 -5.20
C SER A 175 -3.52 8.64 -3.99
N GLY A 176 -2.62 9.61 -4.15
CA GLY A 176 -2.19 10.50 -3.06
C GLY A 176 -3.36 11.31 -2.50
N PHE A 177 -4.18 11.89 -3.37
CA PHE A 177 -5.38 12.64 -2.97
C PHE A 177 -6.40 11.76 -2.25
N LEU A 178 -6.70 10.58 -2.79
CA LEU A 178 -7.65 9.64 -2.21
C LEU A 178 -7.19 9.12 -0.85
N ARG A 179 -5.91 8.80 -0.71
CA ARG A 179 -5.32 8.36 0.56
C ARG A 179 -5.42 9.45 1.62
N THR A 180 -5.04 10.69 1.29
CA THR A 180 -5.12 11.83 2.20
C THR A 180 -6.56 12.06 2.67
N LEU A 181 -7.54 12.04 1.77
CA LEU A 181 -8.95 12.21 2.12
C LEU A 181 -9.45 11.06 3.01
N ALA A 182 -9.11 9.82 2.71
CA ALA A 182 -9.52 8.67 3.49
C ALA A 182 -8.90 8.69 4.89
N GLN A 183 -7.62 8.96 5.02
CA GLN A 183 -6.92 9.07 6.31
C GLN A 183 -7.46 10.24 7.14
N HIS A 184 -7.70 11.39 6.53
CA HIS A 184 -8.32 12.52 7.21
C HIS A 184 -9.74 12.19 7.72
N GLY A 185 -10.55 11.54 6.88
CA GLY A 185 -11.87 11.06 7.28
C GLY A 185 -11.82 10.06 8.43
N TRP A 186 -10.87 9.12 8.38
CA TRP A 186 -10.63 8.15 9.46
C TRP A 186 -10.26 8.84 10.77
N LEU A 187 -9.28 9.74 10.73
CA LEU A 187 -8.82 10.52 11.88
C LEU A 187 -9.97 11.31 12.52
N ASN A 188 -10.81 11.94 11.69
CA ASN A 188 -11.96 12.70 12.15
C ASN A 188 -13.03 11.82 12.80
N GLU A 189 -13.28 10.61 12.27
CA GLU A 189 -14.23 9.67 12.89
C GLU A 189 -13.73 9.20 14.27
N ILE A 190 -12.43 8.92 14.42
CA ILE A 190 -11.83 8.60 15.72
C ILE A 190 -11.98 9.78 16.70
N ARG A 191 -11.67 11.01 16.26
CA ARG A 191 -11.78 12.23 17.10
C ARG A 191 -13.20 12.55 17.52
N ARG A 192 -14.17 12.36 16.65
CA ARG A 192 -15.59 12.62 16.91
C ARG A 192 -16.27 11.57 17.78
N ASN A 193 -15.64 10.42 17.98
CA ASN A 193 -16.18 9.37 18.82
C ASN A 193 -16.04 9.75 20.29
N SER A 194 -17.16 9.98 20.98
CA SER A 194 -17.19 10.39 22.39
C SER A 194 -16.48 9.40 23.32
N LYS A 195 -16.41 8.11 22.95
CA LYS A 195 -15.69 7.08 23.70
C LYS A 195 -14.18 7.28 23.68
N ASN A 196 -13.66 8.00 22.69
CA ASN A 196 -12.25 8.32 22.57
C ASN A 196 -11.88 9.66 23.21
N ALA A 197 -12.84 10.45 23.67
CA ALA A 197 -12.63 11.84 24.10
C ALA A 197 -11.53 11.99 25.16
N TYR A 198 -11.40 11.01 26.07
CA TYR A 198 -10.37 11.03 27.11
C TYR A 198 -8.97 10.65 26.60
N LEU A 199 -8.86 10.02 25.43
CA LEU A 199 -7.61 9.60 24.79
C LEU A 199 -7.11 10.65 23.77
N VAL A 200 -8.01 11.35 23.10
CA VAL A 200 -7.75 12.19 21.91
C VAL A 200 -7.57 13.67 22.31
N GLY A 201 -6.88 13.97 23.43
CA GLY A 201 -6.53 15.34 23.83
C GLY A 201 -5.54 16.02 22.87
N SER A 202 -5.35 17.34 23.03
CA SER A 202 -4.40 18.16 22.26
C SER A 202 -2.95 17.70 22.48
N GLY A 203 -2.34 17.13 21.51
CA GLY A 203 -0.91 16.76 21.52
C GLY A 203 -0.67 15.36 20.98
N GLU A 204 0.45 15.20 20.34
CA GLU A 204 0.99 14.02 19.70
C GLU A 204 0.04 13.13 18.92
N SER A 205 0.33 13.15 17.74
CA SER A 205 0.30 12.19 16.64
C SER A 205 -0.63 10.99 16.82
N LEU A 206 -1.92 11.28 17.09
CA LEU A 206 -2.94 10.26 16.80
C LEU A 206 -2.78 9.77 15.35
N GLU A 207 -2.39 10.63 14.43
CA GLU A 207 -2.10 10.32 13.05
C GLU A 207 -0.91 9.35 12.92
N GLU A 208 0.19 9.60 13.65
CA GLU A 208 1.34 8.71 13.70
C GLU A 208 0.98 7.34 14.33
N PHE A 209 0.13 7.32 15.35
CA PHE A 209 -0.36 6.07 15.92
C PHE A 209 -1.24 5.30 14.94
N LEU A 210 -2.12 5.97 14.18
CA LEU A 210 -3.04 5.32 13.27
C LEU A 210 -2.37 4.87 11.97
N PHE A 211 -1.46 5.68 11.43
CA PHE A 211 -0.93 5.50 10.06
C PHE A 211 0.59 5.40 9.99
N GLY A 212 1.27 5.54 11.14
CA GLY A 212 2.72 5.33 11.19
C GLY A 212 3.11 3.90 10.85
N ASP A 213 4.34 3.70 10.43
CA ASP A 213 4.85 2.41 10.00
C ASP A 213 5.29 1.52 11.17
N ASP A 214 4.95 0.25 11.12
CA ASP A 214 5.63 -0.77 11.92
C ASP A 214 6.95 -1.11 11.21
N ARG A 215 7.99 -0.40 11.58
CA ARG A 215 9.31 -0.52 10.95
C ARG A 215 9.78 -1.97 10.89
N VAL A 216 10.11 -2.40 9.68
CA VAL A 216 10.84 -3.66 9.47
C VAL A 216 12.14 -3.60 10.26
N PRO A 217 12.56 -4.69 10.93
CA PRO A 217 13.85 -4.74 11.62
C PRO A 217 15.01 -4.54 10.64
N LEU A 218 15.45 -3.29 10.47
CA LEU A 218 16.47 -2.91 9.48
C LEU A 218 17.78 -3.70 9.63
N GLY A 219 18.10 -4.15 10.86
CA GLY A 219 19.26 -5.03 11.11
C GLY A 219 19.15 -6.34 10.36
N VAL A 220 18.00 -6.97 10.41
CA VAL A 220 17.74 -8.26 9.73
C VAL A 220 17.80 -8.10 8.21
N VAL A 221 17.21 -7.02 7.68
CA VAL A 221 17.26 -6.72 6.23
C VAL A 221 18.71 -6.52 5.78
N ARG A 222 19.51 -5.82 6.57
CA ARG A 222 20.93 -5.59 6.30
C ARG A 222 21.71 -6.90 6.21
N GLU A 223 21.49 -7.82 7.14
CA GLU A 223 22.13 -9.15 7.13
C GLU A 223 21.82 -9.93 5.84
N ILE A 224 20.61 -9.81 5.32
CA ILE A 224 20.18 -10.46 4.08
C ILE A 224 20.80 -9.77 2.84
N LEU A 225 20.72 -8.45 2.77
CA LEU A 225 21.16 -7.70 1.59
C LEU A 225 22.66 -7.63 1.45
N TRP A 226 23.41 -7.67 2.57
CA TRP A 226 24.86 -7.54 2.56
C TRP A 226 25.59 -8.57 1.65
N PRO A 227 25.35 -9.89 1.81
CA PRO A 227 25.97 -10.87 0.91
C PRO A 227 25.42 -10.79 -0.50
N MET A 228 24.15 -10.44 -0.68
CA MET A 228 23.51 -10.35 -2.00
C MET A 228 24.07 -9.20 -2.85
N GLN A 229 24.60 -8.16 -2.22
CA GLN A 229 25.23 -7.00 -2.85
C GLN A 229 26.76 -7.03 -2.76
N ASP A 230 27.38 -8.14 -2.35
CA ASP A 230 28.82 -8.31 -2.19
C ASP A 230 29.47 -7.21 -1.32
N GLY A 231 28.75 -6.73 -0.30
CA GLY A 231 29.15 -5.63 0.56
C GLY A 231 29.31 -4.29 -0.15
N ARG A 232 28.64 -4.09 -1.29
CA ARG A 232 28.68 -2.88 -2.10
C ARG A 232 27.38 -2.07 -2.02
N CYS A 233 27.53 -0.76 -2.07
CA CYS A 233 26.42 0.16 -2.17
C CYS A 233 25.66 -0.06 -3.49
N PHE A 234 24.35 -0.21 -3.41
CA PHE A 234 23.51 -0.41 -4.60
C PHE A 234 23.66 0.74 -5.60
N TYR A 235 23.80 1.97 -5.13
CA TYR A 235 23.82 3.16 -5.97
C TYR A 235 25.18 3.49 -6.58
N CYS A 236 26.23 3.55 -5.78
CA CYS A 236 27.55 3.95 -6.29
C CYS A 236 28.48 2.76 -6.60
N GLY A 237 28.11 1.53 -6.23
CA GLY A 237 28.92 0.33 -6.47
C GLY A 237 30.18 0.21 -5.59
N GLU A 238 30.49 1.20 -4.78
CA GLU A 238 31.67 1.17 -3.92
C GLU A 238 31.47 0.27 -2.69
N ARG A 239 32.58 -0.26 -2.14
CA ARG A 239 32.54 -1.06 -0.92
C ARG A 239 32.05 -0.25 0.28
N MET A 240 31.23 -0.86 1.10
CA MET A 240 30.69 -0.27 2.31
C MET A 240 31.42 -0.84 3.54
N ASN A 241 32.09 0.01 4.32
CA ASN A 241 32.77 -0.41 5.54
C ASN A 241 32.02 0.02 6.81
N ALA A 242 31.25 1.10 6.71
CA ALA A 242 30.43 1.66 7.80
C ALA A 242 29.28 2.49 7.20
N GLY A 243 28.35 2.97 8.06
CA GLY A 243 27.27 3.86 7.65
C GLY A 243 26.28 3.19 6.68
N LEU A 244 25.91 1.94 6.97
CA LEU A 244 25.01 1.14 6.15
C LEU A 244 23.55 1.51 6.41
N HIS A 245 22.84 1.90 5.37
CA HIS A 245 21.42 2.17 5.41
C HIS A 245 20.67 1.21 4.48
N VAL A 246 19.53 0.73 4.95
CA VAL A 246 18.53 0.10 4.11
C VAL A 246 17.65 1.20 3.55
N ASP A 247 17.56 1.26 2.23
CA ASP A 247 16.72 2.22 1.51
C ASP A 247 15.59 1.53 0.78
N HIS A 248 14.48 2.22 0.63
CA HIS A 248 13.40 1.85 -0.28
C HIS A 248 13.74 2.39 -1.67
N PHE A 249 13.99 1.50 -2.64
CA PHE A 249 14.36 1.89 -4.00
C PHE A 249 13.29 2.82 -4.60
N VAL A 250 12.03 2.40 -4.60
CA VAL A 250 10.89 3.32 -4.75
C VAL A 250 10.60 3.89 -3.37
N PRO A 251 10.69 5.22 -3.19
CA PRO A 251 10.56 5.86 -1.88
C PRO A 251 9.29 5.50 -1.12
N PHE A 252 9.43 5.22 0.18
CA PHE A 252 8.33 4.84 1.06
C PHE A 252 7.19 5.89 1.08
N VAL A 253 7.52 7.17 0.97
CA VAL A 253 6.53 8.26 0.94
C VAL A 253 5.58 8.17 -0.25
N LEU A 254 6.02 7.59 -1.37
CA LEU A 254 5.17 7.39 -2.55
C LEU A 254 4.18 6.24 -2.36
N HIS A 255 4.66 5.14 -1.80
CA HIS A 255 3.83 3.98 -1.48
C HIS A 255 4.35 3.31 -0.21
N PRO A 256 3.65 3.43 0.93
CA PRO A 256 4.12 2.96 2.23
C PRO A 256 3.98 1.43 2.37
N ALA A 257 4.82 0.68 1.68
CA ALA A 257 4.89 -0.77 1.76
C ALA A 257 6.33 -1.25 1.93
N ASN A 258 6.53 -2.11 2.94
CA ASN A 258 7.82 -2.72 3.25
C ASN A 258 8.00 -4.05 2.49
N LEU A 259 8.08 -3.97 1.16
CA LEU A 259 8.28 -5.14 0.30
C LEU A 259 9.78 -5.43 0.14
N GLY A 260 10.21 -6.66 0.41
CA GLY A 260 11.62 -7.07 0.39
C GLY A 260 12.32 -6.78 -0.94
N HIS A 261 11.63 -6.94 -2.08
CA HIS A 261 12.17 -6.64 -3.40
C HIS A 261 12.42 -5.13 -3.63
N ASN A 262 11.75 -4.26 -2.87
CA ASN A 262 11.97 -2.81 -2.93
C ASN A 262 13.17 -2.35 -2.10
N LEU A 263 13.70 -3.19 -1.20
CA LEU A 263 14.77 -2.80 -0.30
C LEU A 263 16.14 -2.99 -0.94
N VAL A 264 17.01 -2.02 -0.73
CA VAL A 264 18.42 -2.03 -1.16
C VAL A 264 19.32 -1.57 -0.03
N LEU A 265 20.59 -2.00 -0.04
CA LEU A 265 21.60 -1.56 0.92
C LEU A 265 22.46 -0.47 0.28
N ALA A 266 22.62 0.64 0.97
CA ALA A 266 23.32 1.82 0.47
C ALA A 266 24.19 2.48 1.54
N HIS A 267 25.14 3.31 1.10
CA HIS A 267 25.81 4.25 2.01
C HIS A 267 24.77 5.23 2.59
N ALA A 268 24.93 5.60 3.84
CA ALA A 268 24.10 6.63 4.48
C ALA A 268 24.06 7.92 3.65
N ALA A 269 25.21 8.33 3.09
CA ALA A 269 25.33 9.53 2.27
C ALA A 269 24.57 9.42 0.93
N CYS A 270 24.57 8.25 0.26
CA CYS A 270 23.81 8.04 -0.97
C CYS A 270 22.29 8.02 -0.67
N ASN A 271 21.89 7.32 0.40
CA ASN A 271 20.50 7.25 0.83
C ASN A 271 19.95 8.63 1.22
N SER A 272 20.68 9.41 2.04
CA SER A 272 20.25 10.74 2.48
C SER A 272 20.16 11.74 1.33
N ASP A 273 21.07 11.67 0.36
CA ASP A 273 21.07 12.57 -0.80
C ASP A 273 19.96 12.21 -1.79
N LYS A 274 19.68 10.90 -2.00
CA LYS A 274 18.54 10.44 -2.79
C LYS A 274 17.21 10.87 -2.15
N SER A 275 17.11 10.76 -0.83
CA SER A 275 15.89 11.12 -0.08
C SER A 275 14.62 10.51 -0.72
N ASP A 276 13.60 11.32 -0.97
CA ASP A 276 12.31 10.89 -1.53
C ASP A 276 12.28 10.93 -3.07
N LEU A 277 13.42 11.15 -3.72
CA LEU A 277 13.50 11.12 -5.18
C LEU A 277 13.54 9.68 -5.71
N LEU A 278 12.94 9.47 -6.88
CA LEU A 278 13.17 8.25 -7.65
C LEU A 278 14.60 8.25 -8.19
N ALA A 279 15.26 7.11 -8.13
CA ALA A 279 16.57 6.94 -8.73
C ALA A 279 16.48 6.95 -10.25
N ASP A 280 17.56 7.35 -10.93
CA ASP A 280 17.61 7.44 -12.38
C ASP A 280 17.48 6.08 -13.09
N LEU A 281 17.15 6.09 -14.38
CA LEU A 281 16.85 4.90 -15.18
C LEU A 281 17.95 3.83 -15.12
N PRO A 282 19.26 4.11 -15.16
CA PRO A 282 20.29 3.10 -14.98
C PRO A 282 20.18 2.36 -13.63
N HIS A 283 19.78 3.06 -12.56
CA HIS A 283 19.54 2.42 -11.27
C HIS A 283 18.26 1.55 -11.31
N LEU A 284 17.22 2.00 -12.02
CA LEU A 284 16.00 1.22 -12.23
C LEU A 284 16.29 -0.08 -12.97
N GLU A 285 17.09 -0.03 -14.04
CA GLU A 285 17.51 -1.20 -14.81
C GLU A 285 18.32 -2.17 -13.93
N GLY A 286 19.30 -1.66 -13.17
CA GLY A 286 20.08 -2.47 -12.23
C GLY A 286 19.21 -3.11 -11.14
N TRP A 287 18.21 -2.38 -10.63
CA TRP A 287 17.27 -2.89 -9.65
C TRP A 287 16.34 -3.97 -10.24
N ALA A 288 15.84 -3.77 -11.45
CA ALA A 288 15.02 -4.75 -12.15
C ALA A 288 15.82 -6.03 -12.43
N LEU A 289 17.04 -5.91 -12.95
CA LEU A 289 17.94 -7.04 -13.21
C LEU A 289 18.26 -7.82 -11.92
N ARG A 290 18.53 -7.14 -10.80
CA ARG A 290 18.71 -7.82 -9.51
C ARG A 290 17.47 -8.62 -9.13
N ASN A 291 16.28 -8.03 -9.28
CA ASN A 291 15.03 -8.70 -8.92
C ASN A 291 14.71 -9.86 -9.86
N GLU A 292 15.05 -9.76 -11.13
CA GLU A 292 14.94 -10.86 -12.09
C GLU A 292 15.89 -12.02 -11.74
N THR A 293 17.14 -11.71 -11.45
CA THR A 293 18.19 -12.74 -11.28
C THR A 293 18.25 -13.33 -9.88
N LYS A 294 18.00 -12.53 -8.84
CA LYS A 294 18.11 -12.91 -7.42
C LYS A 294 16.79 -12.79 -6.65
N GLY A 295 15.68 -12.46 -7.32
CA GLY A 295 14.40 -12.19 -6.66
C GLY A 295 13.85 -13.37 -5.86
N ALA A 296 13.95 -14.58 -6.38
CA ALA A 296 13.49 -15.79 -5.69
C ALA A 296 14.33 -16.06 -4.41
N GLU A 297 15.65 -15.91 -4.48
CA GLU A 297 16.55 -16.04 -3.32
C GLU A 297 16.24 -14.96 -2.28
N LEU A 298 16.06 -13.72 -2.71
CA LEU A 298 15.69 -12.60 -1.86
C LEU A 298 14.34 -12.84 -1.17
N ALA A 299 13.33 -13.30 -1.92
CA ALA A 299 12.02 -13.62 -1.37
C ALA A 299 12.09 -14.71 -0.31
N ALA A 300 12.85 -15.78 -0.55
CA ALA A 300 13.02 -16.85 0.43
C ALA A 300 13.72 -16.36 1.71
N ALA A 301 14.80 -15.57 1.57
CA ALA A 301 15.53 -15.01 2.70
C ALA A 301 14.67 -14.03 3.51
N MET A 302 13.97 -13.11 2.86
CA MET A 302 13.06 -12.14 3.50
C MET A 302 11.87 -12.84 4.16
N GLY A 303 11.24 -13.80 3.45
CA GLY A 303 10.10 -14.57 3.94
C GLY A 303 10.44 -15.38 5.20
N SER A 304 11.64 -15.95 5.30
CA SER A 304 12.12 -16.63 6.50
C SER A 304 12.13 -15.74 7.75
N ARG A 305 12.15 -14.43 7.56
CA ARG A 305 12.10 -13.40 8.61
C ARG A 305 10.75 -12.69 8.70
N GLY A 306 9.72 -13.17 7.95
CA GLY A 306 8.37 -12.61 7.95
C GLY A 306 8.23 -11.28 7.19
N ILE A 307 9.22 -10.93 6.35
CA ILE A 307 9.17 -9.75 5.49
C ILE A 307 8.50 -10.14 4.18
N VAL A 308 7.43 -9.42 3.83
CA VAL A 308 6.68 -9.66 2.59
C VAL A 308 7.57 -9.40 1.38
N SER A 309 7.54 -10.32 0.44
CA SER A 309 8.29 -10.22 -0.80
C SER A 309 7.39 -10.66 -1.96
N ASP A 310 6.65 -9.72 -2.50
CA ASP A 310 5.78 -9.87 -3.68
C ASP A 310 6.43 -9.10 -4.83
N LEU A 311 7.03 -9.83 -5.77
CA LEU A 311 7.73 -9.23 -6.90
C LEU A 311 6.77 -8.50 -7.84
N ASP A 312 5.62 -9.09 -8.13
CA ASP A 312 4.63 -8.51 -9.04
C ASP A 312 4.10 -7.18 -8.50
N SER A 313 3.73 -7.14 -7.20
CA SER A 313 3.34 -5.90 -6.53
C SER A 313 4.47 -4.86 -6.54
N THR A 314 5.70 -5.28 -6.28
CA THR A 314 6.86 -4.38 -6.25
C THR A 314 7.16 -3.77 -7.63
N ILE A 315 7.07 -4.57 -8.69
CA ILE A 315 7.19 -4.09 -10.08
C ILE A 315 6.01 -3.17 -10.44
N GLY A 316 4.79 -3.52 -10.02
CA GLY A 316 3.59 -2.68 -10.21
C GLY A 316 3.75 -1.28 -9.61
N ILE A 317 4.28 -1.20 -8.38
CA ILE A 317 4.59 0.05 -7.68
C ILE A 317 5.65 0.85 -8.46
N ALA A 318 6.72 0.18 -8.90
CA ALA A 318 7.78 0.86 -9.66
C ALA A 318 7.25 1.41 -10.99
N ARG A 319 6.50 0.62 -11.76
CA ARG A 319 5.84 1.07 -12.99
C ARG A 319 4.95 2.29 -12.76
N TRP A 320 4.15 2.25 -11.71
CA TRP A 320 3.28 3.36 -11.34
C TRP A 320 4.08 4.61 -10.98
N ALA A 321 5.08 4.50 -10.11
CA ALA A 321 5.88 5.63 -9.64
C ALA A 321 6.65 6.30 -10.78
N TYR A 322 7.36 5.50 -11.59
CA TYR A 322 8.11 6.00 -12.75
C TYR A 322 7.21 6.49 -13.89
N GLY A 323 6.04 5.88 -14.08
CA GLY A 323 5.02 6.37 -15.02
C GLY A 323 4.57 7.79 -14.68
N ARG A 324 4.27 8.05 -13.40
CA ARG A 324 3.92 9.39 -12.92
C ARG A 324 5.07 10.39 -13.03
N ALA A 325 6.29 9.97 -12.71
CA ALA A 325 7.48 10.81 -12.84
C ALA A 325 7.71 11.21 -14.31
N ARG A 326 7.48 10.28 -15.24
CA ARG A 326 7.55 10.56 -16.68
C ARG A 326 6.51 11.59 -17.13
N GLU A 327 5.25 11.45 -16.69
CA GLU A 327 4.17 12.37 -17.05
C GLU A 327 4.41 13.82 -16.55
N SER A 328 5.04 13.95 -15.38
CA SER A 328 5.31 15.25 -14.76
C SER A 328 6.72 15.77 -15.06
N GLU A 329 7.50 15.10 -15.89
CA GLU A 329 8.92 15.40 -16.14
C GLU A 329 9.70 15.58 -14.81
N ALA A 330 9.38 14.76 -13.79
CA ALA A 330 9.93 14.89 -12.45
C ALA A 330 11.46 14.71 -12.45
N ALA A 331 12.12 15.32 -11.47
CA ALA A 331 13.56 15.12 -11.26
C ALA A 331 13.84 13.69 -10.80
N LEU A 332 14.81 13.02 -11.41
CA LEU A 332 15.38 11.74 -11.00
C LEU A 332 16.74 11.96 -10.36
N TRP A 333 17.02 11.24 -9.31
CA TRP A 333 18.32 11.26 -8.65
C TRP A 333 19.33 10.38 -9.39
N MET A 334 20.41 10.96 -9.85
CA MET A 334 21.49 10.28 -10.57
C MET A 334 22.57 9.74 -9.64
N ARG A 335 23.11 10.62 -8.83
CA ARG A 335 24.17 10.39 -7.84
C ARG A 335 24.22 11.59 -6.90
N ARG A 336 25.08 11.50 -5.86
CA ARG A 336 25.19 12.54 -4.86
C ARG A 336 25.41 13.92 -5.49
N GLY A 337 24.52 14.85 -5.15
CA GLY A 337 24.52 16.21 -5.64
C GLY A 337 24.03 16.39 -7.08
N GLU A 338 23.55 15.34 -7.76
CA GLU A 338 23.14 15.42 -9.15
C GLU A 338 21.75 14.82 -9.37
N THR A 339 20.91 15.60 -10.02
CA THR A 339 19.60 15.19 -10.52
C THR A 339 19.44 15.55 -11.99
N ARG A 340 18.53 14.89 -12.68
CA ARG A 340 18.09 15.29 -14.03
C ARG A 340 16.58 15.16 -14.17
N PRO A 341 15.94 15.93 -15.06
CA PRO A 341 14.54 15.68 -15.39
C PRO A 341 14.38 14.31 -16.04
N PHE A 342 13.20 13.71 -15.91
CA PHE A 342 12.89 12.44 -16.56
C PHE A 342 13.17 12.54 -18.07
N PRO A 343 13.96 11.64 -18.69
CA PRO A 343 14.32 11.75 -20.09
C PRO A 343 13.09 11.61 -21.01
N ARG A 344 12.90 12.58 -21.91
CA ARG A 344 11.80 12.56 -22.89
C ARG A 344 11.94 11.35 -23.81
N GLY A 345 10.82 10.64 -24.02
CA GLY A 345 10.79 9.48 -24.92
C GLY A 345 11.39 8.20 -24.33
N ALA A 346 11.89 8.22 -23.09
CA ALA A 346 12.40 7.00 -22.47
C ALA A 346 11.27 5.99 -22.22
N THR A 347 11.54 4.73 -22.52
CA THR A 347 10.68 3.59 -22.19
C THR A 347 11.10 2.99 -20.86
N LEU A 348 10.14 2.47 -20.09
CA LEU A 348 10.42 1.76 -18.85
C LEU A 348 10.64 0.28 -19.18
N SER A 349 11.85 -0.21 -18.95
CA SER A 349 12.23 -1.61 -19.17
C SER A 349 12.08 -2.45 -17.89
N ILE A 350 10.87 -2.43 -17.26
CA ILE A 350 10.56 -3.19 -16.04
C ILE A 350 9.20 -3.86 -16.14
#